data_3f3965499039dd93bedee4a8db81254e
#
_entry.id   3f3965499039dd93bedee4a8db81254e
#
_cell.length_a   1.000
_cell.length_b   1.000
_cell.length_c   1.000
_cell.angle_alpha   90.00
_cell.angle_beta   90.00
_cell.angle_gamma   90.00
#
_symmetry.space_group_name_H-M   'P 1'
#
loop_
_entity.id
_entity.type
_entity.pdbx_description
1 polymer ?
#
loop_
_entity_poly.entity_id
_entity_poly.type
_entity_poly.pdbx_seq_one_letter_code
_entity_poly.pdbx_strand_id
1 'polypeptide(L)'
;MDLTYSEKFKDYIEVQNDLGYPQTIYKFPNGYGASVIKLNYIYFGIEIAVLRFDDNGNWDIDYSTPITNDVIGGLNEEERDNVLQQIFDLEKGI
;
A
#
# COMPACT_ATOMS: atom_id res chain seq x y z
N MET A 1 -7.60 -4.85 -16.01
CA MET A 1 -7.81 -3.86 -14.91
C MET A 1 -6.72 -4.02 -13.87
N ASP A 2 -6.15 -2.93 -13.45
CA ASP A 2 -5.09 -2.95 -12.44
C ASP A 2 -5.72 -2.91 -11.04
N LEU A 3 -5.73 -4.05 -10.37
CA LEU A 3 -6.32 -4.17 -9.03
C LEU A 3 -5.50 -3.49 -7.93
N THR A 4 -4.28 -3.04 -8.25
CA THR A 4 -3.47 -2.28 -7.30
C THR A 4 -3.85 -0.81 -7.27
N TYR A 5 -4.60 -0.35 -8.26
CA TYR A 5 -5.06 1.02 -8.38
C TYR A 5 -6.36 1.20 -7.60
N SER A 6 -6.38 2.16 -6.68
CA SER A 6 -7.57 2.52 -5.93
C SER A 6 -8.08 3.86 -6.40
N GLU A 7 -9.31 3.91 -6.93
CA GLU A 7 -9.94 5.16 -7.32
C GLU A 7 -10.10 6.11 -6.12
N LYS A 8 -10.40 5.55 -4.96
CA LYS A 8 -10.57 6.33 -3.72
C LYS A 8 -9.29 7.06 -3.32
N PHE A 9 -8.13 6.47 -3.57
CA PHE A 9 -6.84 7.01 -3.13
C PHE A 9 -5.94 7.43 -4.30
N LYS A 10 -6.51 7.64 -5.48
CA LYS A 10 -5.73 7.93 -6.68
C LYS A 10 -4.86 9.17 -6.56
N ASP A 11 -5.30 10.16 -5.78
CA ASP A 11 -4.55 11.41 -5.62
C ASP A 11 -3.27 11.24 -4.80
N TYR A 12 -3.10 10.08 -4.16
CA TYR A 12 -1.94 9.77 -3.34
C TYR A 12 -0.98 8.80 -4.02
N ILE A 13 -1.22 8.47 -5.28
CA ILE A 13 -0.33 7.57 -6.02
C ILE A 13 0.98 8.30 -6.31
N GLU A 14 2.09 7.73 -5.84
CA GLU A 14 3.43 8.25 -6.09
C GLU A 14 3.99 7.70 -7.39
N VAL A 15 3.87 6.38 -7.60
CA VAL A 15 4.40 5.72 -8.77
C VAL A 15 3.67 4.40 -8.98
N GLN A 16 3.59 3.99 -10.24
CA GLN A 16 3.10 2.67 -10.63
C GLN A 16 4.20 1.95 -11.40
N ASN A 17 4.51 0.74 -10.96
CA ASN A 17 5.59 -0.07 -11.51
C ASN A 17 5.06 -1.35 -12.13
N ASP A 18 5.82 -1.88 -13.08
CA ASP A 18 5.61 -3.23 -13.60
C ASP A 18 6.87 -4.04 -13.26
N LEU A 19 6.74 -4.93 -12.29
CA LEU A 19 7.83 -5.77 -11.81
C LEU A 19 7.65 -7.22 -12.28
N GLY A 20 6.97 -7.44 -13.41
CA GLY A 20 6.43 -8.73 -13.79
C GLY A 20 5.07 -8.96 -13.14
N TYR A 21 4.65 -8.04 -12.32
CA TYR A 21 3.32 -7.91 -11.70
C TYR A 21 3.10 -6.43 -11.39
N PRO A 22 1.84 -5.98 -11.35
CA PRO A 22 1.59 -4.55 -11.09
C PRO A 22 1.88 -4.18 -9.65
N GLN A 23 2.43 -2.99 -9.47
CA GLN A 23 2.68 -2.39 -8.16
C GLN A 23 2.28 -0.93 -8.19
N THR A 24 1.51 -0.49 -7.21
CA THR A 24 1.17 0.92 -7.01
C THR A 24 1.69 1.36 -5.65
N ILE A 25 2.47 2.42 -5.62
CA ILE A 25 2.99 3.00 -4.38
C ILE A 25 2.16 4.23 -4.04
N TYR A 26 1.59 4.24 -2.84
CA TYR A 26 0.82 5.36 -2.30
C TYR A 26 1.63 6.07 -1.25
N LYS A 27 1.56 7.41 -1.25
CA LYS A 27 2.21 8.24 -0.25
C LYS A 27 1.14 9.14 0.38
N PHE A 28 0.96 8.98 1.68
CA PHE A 28 -0.08 9.71 2.42
C PHE A 28 0.50 10.89 3.19
N PRO A 29 -0.33 11.89 3.53
CA PRO A 29 0.16 13.10 4.22
C PRO A 29 0.73 12.85 5.61
N ASN A 30 0.41 11.70 6.22
CA ASN A 30 0.88 11.36 7.57
C ASN A 30 2.29 10.78 7.62
N GLY A 31 2.99 10.72 6.48
CA GLY A 31 4.34 10.15 6.40
C GLY A 31 4.35 8.65 6.12
N TYR A 32 3.20 8.02 6.14
CA TYR A 32 3.06 6.61 5.77
C TYR A 32 2.60 6.47 4.34
N GLY A 33 2.65 5.26 3.85
CA GLY A 33 2.12 4.92 2.54
C GLY A 33 1.93 3.44 2.42
N ALA A 34 1.76 2.98 1.20
CA ALA A 34 1.49 1.58 0.94
C ALA A 34 2.11 1.14 -0.38
N SER A 35 2.66 -0.06 -0.37
CA SER A 35 2.99 -0.78 -1.59
C SER A 35 1.89 -1.80 -1.83
N VAL A 36 1.14 -1.62 -2.90
CA VAL A 36 0.04 -2.51 -3.26
C VAL A 36 0.46 -3.28 -4.51
N ILE A 37 0.51 -4.61 -4.38
CA ILE A 37 0.88 -5.49 -5.50
C ILE A 37 -0.23 -6.49 -5.78
N LYS A 38 -0.23 -7.03 -6.99
CA LYS A 38 -1.15 -8.08 -7.41
C LYS A 38 -0.32 -9.21 -7.99
N LEU A 39 -0.25 -10.32 -7.27
CA LEU A 39 0.50 -11.48 -7.71
C LEU A 39 -0.37 -12.41 -8.55
N ASN A 40 0.24 -13.02 -9.57
CA ASN A 40 -0.45 -13.93 -10.48
C ASN A 40 -0.29 -15.37 -10.05
N TYR A 41 -0.61 -15.65 -8.79
CA TYR A 41 -0.59 -16.99 -8.24
C TYR A 41 -2.00 -17.56 -8.15
N ILE A 42 -2.09 -18.85 -7.89
CA ILE A 42 -3.37 -19.53 -7.69
C ILE A 42 -4.16 -18.89 -6.55
N TYR A 43 -3.47 -18.52 -5.47
CA TYR A 43 -4.06 -17.80 -4.35
C TYR A 43 -3.85 -16.32 -4.54
N PHE A 44 -4.22 -15.86 -5.70
CA PHE A 44 -4.00 -14.47 -5.99
C PHE A 44 -4.90 -13.63 -5.13
N GLY A 45 -4.43 -12.48 -4.92
CA GLY A 45 -5.09 -11.46 -4.18
C GLY A 45 -4.18 -10.27 -4.19
N ILE A 46 -4.70 -9.20 -3.69
CA ILE A 46 -3.93 -7.99 -3.52
C ILE A 46 -3.12 -8.13 -2.24
N GLU A 47 -1.82 -7.77 -2.28
CA GLU A 47 -0.98 -7.71 -1.09
C GLU A 47 -0.59 -6.28 -0.82
N ILE A 48 -0.61 -5.90 0.46
CA ILE A 48 -0.26 -4.55 0.88
C ILE A 48 0.81 -4.62 1.95
N ALA A 49 1.89 -3.83 1.74
CA ALA A 49 2.90 -3.57 2.76
C ALA A 49 2.77 -2.10 3.18
N VAL A 50 2.86 -1.84 4.48
CA VAL A 50 2.86 -0.48 4.99
C VAL A 50 4.24 0.13 4.80
N LEU A 51 4.29 1.34 4.27
CA LEU A 51 5.52 2.07 4.01
C LEU A 51 5.65 3.26 4.93
N ARG A 52 6.90 3.63 5.22
CA ARG A 52 7.22 4.88 5.89
C ARG A 52 8.17 5.66 5.01
N PHE A 53 7.82 6.92 4.75
CA PHE A 53 8.62 7.81 3.91
C PHE A 53 9.51 8.69 4.79
N ASP A 54 10.76 8.90 4.34
CA ASP A 54 11.66 9.85 4.97
C ASP A 54 11.53 11.24 4.33
N ASP A 55 12.29 12.19 4.84
CA ASP A 55 12.23 13.58 4.37
C ASP A 55 12.70 13.75 2.92
N ASN A 56 13.43 12.76 2.39
CA ASN A 56 13.93 12.78 1.01
C ASN A 56 12.98 12.11 0.03
N GLY A 57 11.85 11.58 0.52
CA GLY A 57 10.88 10.88 -0.32
C GLY A 57 11.21 9.41 -0.56
N ASN A 58 12.23 8.88 0.12
CA ASN A 58 12.53 7.45 0.08
C ASN A 58 11.66 6.73 1.09
N TRP A 59 11.42 5.44 0.84
CA TRP A 59 10.54 4.67 1.71
C TRP A 59 11.16 3.32 2.06
N ASP A 60 10.75 2.82 3.21
CA ASP A 60 11.01 1.46 3.68
C ASP A 60 9.72 0.85 4.18
N ILE A 61 9.67 -0.48 4.20
CA ILE A 61 8.53 -1.19 4.78
C ILE A 61 8.57 -1.01 6.29
N ASP A 62 7.44 -0.63 6.86
CA ASP A 62 7.31 -0.43 8.30
C ASP A 62 6.48 -1.56 8.90
N TYR A 63 7.12 -2.40 9.69
CA TYR A 63 6.49 -3.53 10.37
C TYR A 63 6.03 -3.19 11.78
N SER A 64 6.18 -1.94 12.21
CA SER A 64 5.91 -1.53 13.59
C SER A 64 4.53 -0.94 13.80
N THR A 65 3.73 -0.81 12.74
CA THR A 65 2.40 -0.20 12.85
C THR A 65 1.39 -1.19 13.46
N PRO A 66 0.30 -0.68 14.06
CA PRO A 66 -0.74 -1.56 14.58
C PRO A 66 -1.55 -2.28 13.49
N ILE A 67 -1.37 -1.91 12.23
CA ILE A 67 -2.10 -2.53 11.11
C ILE A 67 -1.59 -3.93 10.85
N THR A 68 -0.25 -4.07 10.77
CA THR A 68 0.37 -5.37 10.56
C THR A 68 1.86 -5.29 10.91
N ASN A 69 2.41 -6.41 11.34
CA ASN A 69 3.86 -6.56 11.49
C ASN A 69 4.46 -7.34 10.32
N ASP A 70 3.72 -7.48 9.23
CA ASP A 70 4.14 -8.16 8.01
C ASP A 70 3.32 -7.56 6.86
N VAL A 71 3.25 -8.22 5.73
CA VAL A 71 2.36 -7.81 4.64
C VAL A 71 0.98 -8.41 4.87
N ILE A 72 -0.04 -7.75 4.33
CA ILE A 72 -1.40 -8.27 4.34
C ILE A 72 -1.71 -8.74 2.93
N GLY A 73 -2.04 -10.02 2.78
CA GLY A 73 -2.30 -10.63 1.48
C GLY A 73 -3.71 -11.17 1.35
N GLY A 74 -4.03 -11.61 0.13
CA GLY A 74 -5.31 -12.25 -0.14
C GLY A 74 -6.50 -11.29 -0.14
N LEU A 75 -6.26 -10.02 -0.42
CA LEU A 75 -7.30 -8.98 -0.34
C LEU A 75 -8.06 -8.84 -1.64
N ASN A 76 -9.36 -8.56 -1.54
CA ASN A 76 -10.15 -8.09 -2.67
C ASN A 76 -10.08 -6.54 -2.73
N GLU A 77 -10.79 -5.95 -3.70
CA GLU A 77 -10.73 -4.52 -3.92
C GLU A 77 -11.29 -3.71 -2.74
N GLU A 78 -12.38 -4.17 -2.14
CA GLU A 78 -12.97 -3.51 -0.98
C GLU A 78 -12.03 -3.60 0.22
N GLU A 79 -11.46 -4.78 0.45
CA GLU A 79 -10.50 -4.99 1.53
C GLU A 79 -9.23 -4.17 1.32
N ARG A 80 -8.76 -4.05 0.07
CA ARG A 80 -7.65 -3.18 -0.28
C ARG A 80 -7.93 -1.74 0.17
N ASP A 81 -9.09 -1.21 -0.18
CA ASP A 81 -9.44 0.16 0.16
C ASP A 81 -9.57 0.35 1.68
N ASN A 82 -10.09 -0.66 2.38
CA ASN A 82 -10.19 -0.61 3.84
C ASN A 82 -8.80 -0.56 4.49
N VAL A 83 -7.85 -1.34 3.99
CA VAL A 83 -6.48 -1.31 4.51
C VAL A 83 -5.81 0.02 4.19
N LEU A 84 -5.98 0.54 2.98
CA LEU A 84 -5.44 1.85 2.61
C LEU A 84 -6.00 2.94 3.52
N GLN A 85 -7.28 2.87 3.87
CA GLN A 85 -7.90 3.83 4.79
C GLN A 85 -7.28 3.74 6.18
N GLN A 86 -7.01 2.55 6.66
CA GLN A 86 -6.36 2.37 7.96
C GLN A 86 -4.96 3.00 7.98
N ILE A 87 -4.20 2.84 6.89
CA ILE A 87 -2.88 3.43 6.78
C ILE A 87 -2.98 4.96 6.71
N PHE A 88 -3.94 5.45 5.94
CA PHE A 88 -4.20 6.89 5.82
C PHE A 88 -4.54 7.51 7.17
N ASP A 89 -5.24 6.75 8.03
CA ASP A 89 -5.71 7.23 9.32
C ASP A 89 -4.67 7.04 10.45
N LEU A 90 -3.51 6.46 10.18
CA LEU A 90 -2.46 6.35 11.18
C LEU A 90 -2.06 7.73 11.67
N GLU A 91 -1.78 7.83 12.97
CA GLU A 91 -1.24 9.05 13.51
C GLU A 91 0.09 9.36 12.84
N LYS A 92 0.35 10.65 12.65
CA LYS A 92 1.55 11.10 11.97
C LYS A 92 2.76 10.44 12.62
N GLY A 93 3.53 9.71 11.79
CA GLY A 93 4.74 9.06 12.25
C GLY A 93 5.81 10.09 12.54
N ILE A 94 6.39 9.97 13.69
CA ILE A 94 7.44 10.88 14.11
C ILE A 94 8.77 10.15 14.01
#